data_e540b720585e6b69f283cd07b1c15c1d
#
_entry.id   e540b720585e6b69f283cd07b1c15c1d
#
_cell.length_a   1.000
_cell.length_b   1.000
_cell.length_c   1.000
_cell.angle_alpha   90.00
_cell.angle_beta   90.00
_cell.angle_gamma   90.00
#
_symmetry.space_group_name_H-M   'P 1'
#
loop_
_entity.id
_entity.type
_entity.pdbx_description
1 polymer ?
#
loop_
_entity_poly.entity_id
_entity_poly.type
_entity_poly.pdbx_seq_one_letter_code
_entity_poly.pdbx_strand_id
1 'polypeptide(L)'
;MSDLDQQQGLRTPKQSAEPPDLLRVCGVTKSFPGVKALKGVDLHLKAGEVLAVIGENGAGKSTLMKILAGVQDYDEGEVLVDGLTVRFKGVEDAFDKGIALIHQELNLAGNLDVAANIFLGREPRKVGLLDKARMRRESSIFLDRVGLKVSPDQIVSDLTIGHQQMIEIAKALSVDARVLIMDEPTSSLSQHETEQLFKVIKDLASKNVAIVYISHRLSEVRELADRVTVLRDGDNAGELFRQEATHDNMVRLMVGRDISKYYALEPRSHGVVALKVDKLRTIQNPKHALSCEMKSGEIVGAAGWAGAG
;
A
#
# COMPACT_ATOMS: atom_id res chain seq x y z
N MET A 1 -65.07 -34.71 -8.21
CA MET A 1 -64.11 -34.87 -9.29
C MET A 1 -63.39 -33.56 -9.32
N SER A 2 -62.49 -33.29 -8.45
CA SER A 2 -61.10 -33.62 -8.13
C SER A 2 -60.15 -33.20 -9.22
N ASP A 3 -59.59 -32.00 -9.08
CA ASP A 3 -58.36 -31.60 -9.72
C ASP A 3 -57.36 -31.16 -8.63
N LEU A 4 -56.25 -31.87 -8.61
CA LEU A 4 -55.21 -31.76 -7.65
C LEU A 4 -54.24 -30.64 -8.08
N ASP A 5 -54.16 -29.60 -7.27
CA ASP A 5 -53.12 -28.58 -7.33
C ASP A 5 -51.75 -29.19 -7.03
N GLN A 6 -50.92 -29.28 -8.06
CA GLN A 6 -49.47 -29.48 -7.92
C GLN A 6 -48.78 -28.12 -7.81
N GLN A 7 -48.61 -27.63 -6.58
CA GLN A 7 -47.68 -26.54 -6.30
C GLN A 7 -46.25 -27.07 -6.37
N GLN A 8 -45.59 -26.83 -7.50
CA GLN A 8 -44.14 -26.94 -7.62
C GLN A 8 -43.50 -25.79 -6.87
N GLY A 9 -42.92 -26.10 -5.72
CA GLY A 9 -42.09 -25.17 -4.97
C GLY A 9 -40.85 -24.76 -5.75
N LEU A 10 -40.82 -23.53 -6.22
CA LEU A 10 -39.63 -22.84 -6.70
C LEU A 10 -38.60 -22.77 -5.57
N ARG A 11 -37.62 -23.67 -5.61
CA ARG A 11 -36.40 -23.55 -4.80
C ARG A 11 -35.60 -22.36 -5.35
N THR A 12 -35.68 -21.22 -4.67
CA THR A 12 -34.71 -20.13 -4.83
C THR A 12 -33.31 -20.70 -4.60
N PRO A 13 -32.35 -20.44 -5.51
CA PRO A 13 -30.97 -20.84 -5.28
C PRO A 13 -30.47 -20.12 -4.02
N LYS A 14 -29.91 -20.87 -3.05
CA LYS A 14 -29.15 -20.31 -1.96
C LYS A 14 -28.02 -19.49 -2.57
N GLN A 15 -28.15 -18.16 -2.59
CA GLN A 15 -27.01 -17.29 -2.72
C GLN A 15 -26.06 -17.67 -1.60
N SER A 16 -24.89 -18.16 -1.94
CA SER A 16 -23.78 -18.32 -1.02
C SER A 16 -23.52 -16.93 -0.44
N ALA A 17 -23.87 -16.72 0.83
CA ALA A 17 -23.63 -15.45 1.49
C ALA A 17 -22.13 -15.18 1.41
N GLU A 18 -21.76 -14.11 0.72
CA GLU A 18 -20.37 -13.64 0.71
C GLU A 18 -19.93 -13.40 2.16
N PRO A 19 -18.65 -13.69 2.50
CA PRO A 19 -18.15 -13.40 3.84
C PRO A 19 -18.36 -11.91 4.14
N PRO A 20 -18.76 -11.57 5.38
CA PRO A 20 -19.01 -10.18 5.75
C PRO A 20 -17.73 -9.35 5.65
N ASP A 21 -17.90 -8.07 5.31
CA ASP A 21 -16.79 -7.13 5.28
C ASP A 21 -16.19 -6.96 6.69
N LEU A 22 -14.87 -7.08 6.78
CA LEU A 22 -14.13 -6.78 8.00
C LEU A 22 -14.05 -5.27 8.25
N LEU A 23 -13.82 -4.51 7.17
CA LEU A 23 -13.80 -3.05 7.19
C LEU A 23 -14.65 -2.53 6.03
N ARG A 24 -15.50 -1.54 6.30
CA ARG A 24 -16.30 -0.86 5.28
C ARG A 24 -16.31 0.63 5.50
N VAL A 25 -16.18 1.36 4.43
CA VAL A 25 -16.27 2.83 4.36
C VAL A 25 -17.43 3.17 3.45
N CYS A 26 -18.33 4.03 3.91
CA CYS A 26 -19.53 4.41 3.18
C CYS A 26 -19.62 5.94 3.08
N GLY A 27 -19.50 6.47 1.87
CA GLY A 27 -19.71 7.88 1.58
C GLY A 27 -18.82 8.85 2.36
N VAL A 28 -17.58 8.45 2.71
CA VAL A 28 -16.72 9.27 3.56
C VAL A 28 -16.23 10.50 2.83
N THR A 29 -16.45 11.66 3.46
CA THR A 29 -16.00 12.97 2.97
C THR A 29 -14.93 13.56 3.87
N LYS A 30 -14.03 14.37 3.29
CA LYS A 30 -13.05 15.17 4.02
C LYS A 30 -12.69 16.43 3.27
N SER A 31 -12.80 17.56 3.95
CA SER A 31 -12.42 18.87 3.43
C SER A 31 -11.31 19.49 4.27
N PHE A 32 -10.40 20.17 3.60
CA PHE A 32 -9.37 21.05 4.18
C PHE A 32 -9.59 22.46 3.64
N PRO A 33 -9.00 23.51 4.24
CA PRO A 33 -9.09 24.85 3.69
C PRO A 33 -8.67 24.88 2.21
N GLY A 34 -9.64 25.20 1.34
CA GLY A 34 -9.43 25.31 -0.12
C GLY A 34 -9.48 24.00 -0.91
N VAL A 35 -9.57 22.80 -0.27
CA VAL A 35 -9.55 21.52 -0.98
C VAL A 35 -10.53 20.52 -0.36
N LYS A 36 -11.41 19.92 -1.18
CA LYS A 36 -12.21 18.75 -0.80
C LYS A 36 -11.41 17.48 -1.18
N ALA A 37 -10.74 16.91 -0.19
CA ALA A 37 -9.83 15.77 -0.39
C ALA A 37 -10.54 14.44 -0.61
N LEU A 38 -11.71 14.23 0.03
CA LEU A 38 -12.62 13.10 -0.20
C LEU A 38 -14.04 13.64 -0.41
N LYS A 39 -14.73 13.07 -1.40
CA LYS A 39 -16.03 13.59 -1.86
C LYS A 39 -17.21 12.62 -1.68
N GLY A 40 -17.00 11.56 -0.94
CA GLY A 40 -17.97 10.50 -0.72
C GLY A 40 -17.38 9.13 -1.11
N VAL A 41 -16.21 8.83 -0.55
CA VAL A 41 -15.47 7.60 -0.91
C VAL A 41 -16.07 6.38 -0.23
N ASP A 42 -16.23 5.32 -1.02
CA ASP A 42 -16.61 4.00 -0.58
C ASP A 42 -15.41 3.04 -0.68
N LEU A 43 -15.29 2.14 0.30
CA LEU A 43 -14.30 1.07 0.30
C LEU A 43 -14.83 -0.10 1.15
N HIS A 44 -14.56 -1.31 0.72
CA HIS A 44 -14.82 -2.50 1.54
C HIS A 44 -13.63 -3.45 1.50
N LEU A 45 -13.42 -4.21 2.56
CA LEU A 45 -12.29 -5.09 2.71
C LEU A 45 -12.73 -6.34 3.50
N LYS A 46 -12.44 -7.52 2.94
CA LYS A 46 -12.74 -8.80 3.55
C LYS A 46 -11.52 -9.34 4.31
N ALA A 47 -11.75 -10.21 5.28
CA ALA A 47 -10.65 -10.88 5.99
C ALA A 47 -9.78 -11.68 5.01
N GLY A 48 -8.46 -11.53 5.11
CA GLY A 48 -7.50 -12.20 4.23
C GLY A 48 -7.40 -11.64 2.80
N GLU A 49 -8.12 -10.56 2.50
CA GLU A 49 -8.06 -9.89 1.19
C GLU A 49 -6.87 -8.92 1.12
N VAL A 50 -6.20 -8.87 -0.02
CA VAL A 50 -5.25 -7.82 -0.38
C VAL A 50 -5.95 -6.85 -1.33
N LEU A 51 -6.38 -5.71 -0.79
CA LEU A 51 -7.00 -4.62 -1.54
C LEU A 51 -5.95 -3.57 -1.88
N ALA A 52 -5.68 -3.36 -3.16
CA ALA A 52 -4.86 -2.24 -3.58
C ALA A 52 -5.69 -0.96 -3.72
N VAL A 53 -5.16 0.16 -3.22
CA VAL A 53 -5.74 1.50 -3.43
C VAL A 53 -4.75 2.32 -4.26
N ILE A 54 -5.14 2.62 -5.49
CA ILE A 54 -4.31 3.35 -6.46
C ILE A 54 -4.97 4.68 -6.86
N GLY A 55 -4.19 5.56 -7.45
CA GLY A 55 -4.64 6.88 -7.91
C GLY A 55 -3.47 7.85 -8.05
N GLU A 56 -3.67 8.95 -8.72
CA GLU A 56 -2.65 10.00 -8.85
C GLU A 56 -2.34 10.68 -7.50
N ASN A 57 -1.27 11.47 -7.46
CA ASN A 57 -0.97 12.30 -6.30
C ASN A 57 -2.11 13.32 -6.09
N GLY A 58 -2.57 13.42 -4.83
CA GLY A 58 -3.73 14.27 -4.52
C GLY A 58 -5.09 13.57 -4.70
N ALA A 59 -5.16 12.32 -5.14
CA ALA A 59 -6.42 11.58 -5.30
C ALA A 59 -7.17 11.26 -3.98
N GLY A 60 -6.59 11.54 -2.81
CA GLY A 60 -7.22 11.31 -1.51
C GLY A 60 -6.74 10.06 -0.78
N LYS A 61 -5.88 9.23 -1.38
CA LYS A 61 -5.41 7.95 -0.80
C LYS A 61 -4.89 8.09 0.63
N SER A 62 -3.87 8.92 0.84
CA SER A 62 -3.27 9.12 2.17
C SER A 62 -4.24 9.76 3.17
N THR A 63 -5.19 10.57 2.72
CA THR A 63 -6.25 11.13 3.58
C THR A 63 -7.16 10.01 4.07
N LEU A 64 -7.63 9.13 3.17
CA LEU A 64 -8.46 7.99 3.53
C LEU A 64 -7.73 7.06 4.51
N MET A 65 -6.45 6.77 4.27
CA MET A 65 -5.66 5.90 5.16
C MET A 65 -5.46 6.51 6.55
N LYS A 66 -5.21 7.81 6.63
CA LYS A 66 -5.13 8.53 7.92
C LYS A 66 -6.44 8.49 8.69
N ILE A 67 -7.58 8.54 8.01
CA ILE A 67 -8.90 8.38 8.63
C ILE A 67 -9.05 6.97 9.18
N LEU A 68 -8.74 5.94 8.40
CA LEU A 68 -8.85 4.53 8.82
C LEU A 68 -7.89 4.18 9.95
N ALA A 69 -6.75 4.84 10.03
CA ALA A 69 -5.77 4.67 11.11
C ALA A 69 -6.05 5.54 12.35
N GLY A 70 -7.15 6.29 12.38
CA GLY A 70 -7.49 7.17 13.50
C GLY A 70 -6.57 8.39 13.67
N VAL A 71 -5.70 8.68 12.68
CA VAL A 71 -4.83 9.87 12.69
C VAL A 71 -5.64 11.14 12.41
N GLN A 72 -6.74 11.00 11.69
CA GLN A 72 -7.57 12.10 11.23
C GLN A 72 -9.04 11.72 11.25
N ASP A 73 -9.90 12.68 11.59
CA ASP A 73 -11.34 12.51 11.53
C ASP A 73 -11.90 12.83 10.14
N TYR A 74 -13.05 12.28 9.80
CA TYR A 74 -13.80 12.57 8.58
C TYR A 74 -14.98 13.51 8.86
N ASP A 75 -15.49 14.16 7.83
CA ASP A 75 -16.57 15.16 7.97
C ASP A 75 -17.94 14.47 7.95
N GLU A 76 -18.23 13.66 6.92
CA GLU A 76 -19.50 12.94 6.72
C GLU A 76 -19.22 11.51 6.28
N GLY A 77 -20.23 10.64 6.35
CA GLY A 77 -20.15 9.24 5.99
C GLY A 77 -19.99 8.33 7.20
N GLU A 78 -19.65 7.09 6.96
CA GLU A 78 -19.52 6.07 8.00
C GLU A 78 -18.32 5.15 7.75
N VAL A 79 -17.66 4.74 8.84
CA VAL A 79 -16.67 3.67 8.85
C VAL A 79 -17.21 2.55 9.74
N LEU A 80 -17.23 1.33 9.22
CA LEU A 80 -17.69 0.15 9.94
C LEU A 80 -16.55 -0.86 10.07
N VAL A 81 -16.42 -1.43 11.26
CA VAL A 81 -15.52 -2.56 11.54
C VAL A 81 -16.39 -3.70 12.08
N ASP A 82 -16.31 -4.89 11.50
CA ASP A 82 -17.19 -6.02 11.81
C ASP A 82 -18.69 -5.66 11.76
N GLY A 83 -19.08 -4.77 10.83
CA GLY A 83 -20.46 -4.29 10.70
C GLY A 83 -20.91 -3.27 11.75
N LEU A 84 -20.05 -2.87 12.67
CA LEU A 84 -20.34 -1.85 13.68
C LEU A 84 -19.75 -0.52 13.27
N THR A 85 -20.55 0.55 13.22
CA THR A 85 -20.09 1.91 12.95
C THR A 85 -19.11 2.35 14.03
N VAL A 86 -17.94 2.85 13.60
CA VAL A 86 -16.87 3.33 14.46
C VAL A 86 -16.45 4.73 14.06
N ARG A 87 -16.06 5.53 15.05
CA ARG A 87 -15.41 6.81 14.84
C ARG A 87 -14.21 6.87 15.77
N PHE A 88 -13.03 6.83 15.20
CA PHE A 88 -11.80 6.74 15.97
C PHE A 88 -11.49 8.08 16.64
N LYS A 89 -11.19 8.06 17.93
CA LYS A 89 -10.73 9.24 18.69
C LYS A 89 -9.22 9.45 18.58
N GLY A 90 -8.51 8.47 18.05
CA GLY A 90 -7.06 8.47 17.88
C GLY A 90 -6.54 7.15 17.37
N VAL A 91 -5.23 7.07 17.19
CA VAL A 91 -4.53 5.87 16.68
C VAL A 91 -4.72 4.67 17.62
N GLU A 92 -4.79 4.89 18.93
CA GLU A 92 -5.04 3.83 19.92
C GLU A 92 -6.39 3.15 19.71
N ASP A 93 -7.47 3.93 19.45
CA ASP A 93 -8.79 3.38 19.15
C ASP A 93 -8.77 2.51 17.88
N ALA A 94 -8.01 2.90 16.85
CA ALA A 94 -7.85 2.11 15.64
C ALA A 94 -7.08 0.81 15.91
N PHE A 95 -6.03 0.86 16.72
CA PHE A 95 -5.31 -0.34 17.17
C PHE A 95 -6.20 -1.29 17.96
N ASP A 96 -7.04 -0.79 18.87
CA ASP A 96 -7.97 -1.60 19.65
C ASP A 96 -9.01 -2.31 18.76
N LYS A 97 -9.30 -1.75 17.58
CA LYS A 97 -10.13 -2.39 16.54
C LYS A 97 -9.33 -3.29 15.59
N GLY A 98 -8.03 -3.44 15.82
CA GLY A 98 -7.15 -4.27 15.01
C GLY A 98 -6.73 -3.63 13.68
N ILE A 99 -6.74 -2.30 13.57
CA ILE A 99 -6.27 -1.58 12.38
C ILE A 99 -4.92 -0.96 12.67
N ALA A 100 -3.90 -1.27 11.88
CA ALA A 100 -2.56 -0.70 12.00
C ALA A 100 -2.11 -0.09 10.67
N LEU A 101 -1.48 1.09 10.73
CA LEU A 101 -0.92 1.79 9.59
C LEU A 101 0.61 1.68 9.63
N ILE A 102 1.17 1.21 8.54
CA ILE A 102 2.60 1.21 8.25
C ILE A 102 2.84 2.37 7.29
N HIS A 103 3.55 3.38 7.77
CA HIS A 103 3.83 4.60 7.02
C HIS A 103 4.91 4.37 5.95
N GLN A 104 4.95 5.23 4.96
CA GLN A 104 6.00 5.29 3.94
C GLN A 104 7.38 5.57 4.59
N GLU A 105 7.43 6.46 5.57
CA GLU A 105 8.61 6.71 6.39
C GLU A 105 8.58 5.81 7.63
N LEU A 106 9.71 5.17 7.93
CA LEU A 106 9.84 4.27 9.07
C LEU A 106 9.70 5.02 10.41
N ASN A 107 8.76 4.59 11.23
CA ASN A 107 8.50 5.14 12.55
C ASN A 107 9.17 4.31 13.67
N LEU A 108 10.46 3.98 13.47
CA LEU A 108 11.27 3.25 14.43
C LEU A 108 12.25 4.20 15.14
N ALA A 109 12.44 3.98 16.42
CA ALA A 109 13.50 4.66 17.19
C ALA A 109 14.84 3.96 16.91
N GLY A 110 15.66 4.54 16.03
CA GLY A 110 16.91 3.93 15.56
C GLY A 110 17.92 3.61 16.69
N ASN A 111 17.89 4.35 17.77
CA ASN A 111 18.75 4.17 18.94
C ASN A 111 18.27 3.11 19.95
N LEU A 112 17.10 2.51 19.71
CA LEU A 112 16.57 1.42 20.53
C LEU A 112 16.77 0.07 19.83
N ASP A 113 16.75 -1.00 20.64
CA ASP A 113 16.77 -2.36 20.12
C ASP A 113 15.43 -2.77 19.47
N VAL A 114 15.45 -3.88 18.77
CA VAL A 114 14.27 -4.41 18.05
C VAL A 114 13.11 -4.68 18.99
N ALA A 115 13.36 -5.30 20.15
CA ALA A 115 12.31 -5.63 21.11
C ALA A 115 11.68 -4.35 21.71
N ALA A 116 12.47 -3.34 21.99
CA ALA A 116 11.99 -2.05 22.47
C ALA A 116 11.14 -1.33 21.41
N ASN A 117 11.51 -1.40 20.14
CA ASN A 117 10.72 -0.83 19.05
C ASN A 117 9.36 -1.54 18.87
N ILE A 118 9.32 -2.89 18.93
CA ILE A 118 8.08 -3.66 18.80
C ILE A 118 7.09 -3.31 19.92
N PHE A 119 7.58 -3.11 21.15
CA PHE A 119 6.75 -2.82 22.33
C PHE A 119 6.69 -1.34 22.70
N LEU A 120 7.21 -0.44 21.89
CA LEU A 120 7.28 0.99 22.19
C LEU A 120 5.92 1.57 22.60
N GLY A 121 5.86 2.17 23.80
CA GLY A 121 4.64 2.71 24.41
C GLY A 121 3.73 1.66 25.06
N ARG A 122 4.07 0.36 24.97
CA ARG A 122 3.27 -0.76 25.50
C ARG A 122 4.16 -1.79 26.22
N GLU A 123 5.30 -1.34 26.73
CA GLU A 123 6.32 -2.22 27.30
C GLU A 123 5.73 -3.04 28.46
N PRO A 124 5.83 -4.38 28.42
CA PRO A 124 5.43 -5.23 29.52
C PRO A 124 6.24 -4.90 30.79
N ARG A 125 5.53 -4.81 31.91
CA ARG A 125 6.14 -4.48 33.21
C ARG A 125 5.96 -5.62 34.19
N LYS A 126 6.98 -5.82 35.03
CA LYS A 126 6.97 -6.74 36.15
C LYS A 126 7.44 -5.99 37.41
N VAL A 127 6.56 -5.92 38.42
CA VAL A 127 6.83 -5.18 39.69
C VAL A 127 7.26 -3.73 39.44
N GLY A 128 6.61 -3.04 38.45
CA GLY A 128 6.89 -1.65 38.11
C GLY A 128 8.09 -1.42 37.17
N LEU A 129 8.94 -2.42 36.95
CA LEU A 129 10.10 -2.35 36.07
C LEU A 129 9.79 -2.99 34.71
N LEU A 130 10.53 -2.60 33.66
CA LEU A 130 10.41 -3.22 32.32
C LEU A 130 10.77 -4.71 32.37
N ASP A 131 9.87 -5.56 31.87
CA ASP A 131 10.14 -6.99 31.74
C ASP A 131 10.84 -7.27 30.39
N LYS A 132 12.15 -6.99 30.36
CA LYS A 132 12.98 -7.21 29.16
C LYS A 132 12.99 -8.68 28.69
N ALA A 133 12.91 -9.63 29.62
CA ALA A 133 12.90 -11.05 29.26
C ALA A 133 11.62 -11.43 28.51
N ARG A 134 10.48 -10.89 28.91
CA ARG A 134 9.20 -11.03 28.23
C ARG A 134 9.22 -10.33 26.88
N MET A 135 9.73 -9.09 26.81
CA MET A 135 9.86 -8.36 25.53
C MET A 135 10.66 -9.15 24.50
N ARG A 136 11.82 -9.69 24.87
CA ARG A 136 12.66 -10.52 23.98
C ARG A 136 11.93 -11.76 23.48
N ARG A 137 11.31 -12.50 24.38
CA ARG A 137 10.60 -13.74 24.03
C ARG A 137 9.43 -13.48 23.11
N GLU A 138 8.61 -12.48 23.41
CA GLU A 138 7.42 -12.17 22.62
C GLU A 138 7.79 -11.51 21.28
N SER A 139 8.79 -10.62 21.24
CA SER A 139 9.25 -10.05 19.96
C SER A 139 9.81 -11.12 19.02
N SER A 140 10.49 -12.15 19.51
CA SER A 140 10.95 -13.26 18.67
C SER A 140 9.77 -13.96 17.94
N ILE A 141 8.62 -14.09 18.60
CA ILE A 141 7.41 -14.68 17.96
C ILE A 141 6.94 -13.82 16.78
N PHE A 142 6.92 -12.49 16.94
CA PHE A 142 6.51 -11.57 15.86
C PHE A 142 7.54 -11.48 14.74
N LEU A 143 8.84 -11.54 15.07
CA LEU A 143 9.92 -11.62 14.08
C LEU A 143 9.85 -12.90 13.26
N ASP A 144 9.57 -14.04 13.88
CA ASP A 144 9.37 -15.31 13.18
C ASP A 144 8.15 -15.26 12.25
N ARG A 145 7.06 -14.58 12.68
CA ARG A 145 5.85 -14.39 11.84
C ARG A 145 6.13 -13.64 10.54
N VAL A 146 7.06 -12.69 10.56
CA VAL A 146 7.48 -11.93 9.37
C VAL A 146 8.71 -12.54 8.68
N GLY A 147 9.18 -13.70 9.15
CA GLY A 147 10.33 -14.41 8.60
C GLY A 147 11.68 -13.70 8.77
N LEU A 148 11.75 -12.75 9.73
CA LEU A 148 12.95 -11.96 9.97
C LEU A 148 13.86 -12.60 11.04
N LYS A 149 15.08 -12.98 10.65
CA LYS A 149 16.08 -13.60 11.51
C LYS A 149 17.07 -12.57 12.03
N VAL A 150 16.66 -11.78 13.01
CA VAL A 150 17.50 -10.81 13.72
C VAL A 150 17.38 -11.00 15.25
N SER A 151 18.38 -10.59 15.99
CA SER A 151 18.30 -10.61 17.47
C SER A 151 17.34 -9.53 17.97
N PRO A 152 16.45 -9.83 18.93
CA PRO A 152 15.64 -8.82 19.62
C PRO A 152 16.46 -7.71 20.29
N ASP A 153 17.73 -7.97 20.64
CA ASP A 153 18.64 -7.01 21.28
C ASP A 153 19.46 -6.18 20.28
N GLN A 154 19.29 -6.42 18.96
CA GLN A 154 20.03 -5.69 17.94
C GLN A 154 19.47 -4.26 17.81
N ILE A 155 20.37 -3.28 17.70
CA ILE A 155 19.99 -1.88 17.52
C ILE A 155 19.42 -1.69 16.12
N VAL A 156 18.30 -0.96 16.03
CA VAL A 156 17.56 -0.82 14.76
C VAL A 156 18.34 -0.03 13.72
N SER A 157 19.13 0.98 14.10
CA SER A 157 19.97 1.73 13.15
C SER A 157 21.02 0.88 12.43
N ASP A 158 21.40 -0.27 12.97
CA ASP A 158 22.40 -1.17 12.39
C ASP A 158 21.81 -2.14 11.35
N LEU A 159 20.49 -2.08 11.16
CA LEU A 159 19.74 -2.94 10.26
C LEU A 159 19.52 -2.27 8.90
N THR A 160 19.41 -3.09 7.84
CA THR A 160 18.99 -2.59 6.52
C THR A 160 17.58 -2.02 6.57
N ILE A 161 17.25 -1.15 5.63
CA ILE A 161 15.90 -0.56 5.52
C ILE A 161 14.83 -1.66 5.37
N GLY A 162 15.14 -2.72 4.60
CA GLY A 162 14.24 -3.87 4.46
C GLY A 162 13.98 -4.60 5.77
N HIS A 163 15.01 -4.78 6.62
CA HIS A 163 14.82 -5.35 7.95
C HIS A 163 14.01 -4.43 8.85
N GLN A 164 14.25 -3.12 8.79
CA GLN A 164 13.47 -2.13 9.54
C GLN A 164 11.99 -2.16 9.13
N GLN A 165 11.70 -2.30 7.83
CA GLN A 165 10.33 -2.47 7.33
C GLN A 165 9.65 -3.73 7.91
N MET A 166 10.37 -4.85 7.99
CA MET A 166 9.84 -6.07 8.61
C MET A 166 9.58 -5.89 10.11
N ILE A 167 10.38 -5.08 10.81
CA ILE A 167 10.15 -4.74 12.23
C ILE A 167 8.90 -3.89 12.40
N GLU A 168 8.62 -2.94 11.50
CA GLU A 168 7.34 -2.19 11.49
C GLU A 168 6.14 -3.13 11.36
N ILE A 169 6.22 -4.13 10.48
CA ILE A 169 5.17 -5.13 10.32
C ILE A 169 5.05 -5.98 11.60
N ALA A 170 6.18 -6.45 12.17
CA ALA A 170 6.19 -7.21 13.41
C ALA A 170 5.57 -6.41 14.59
N LYS A 171 5.85 -5.10 14.67
CA LYS A 171 5.24 -4.16 15.61
C LYS A 171 3.73 -4.06 15.41
N ALA A 172 3.25 -3.95 14.17
CA ALA A 172 1.82 -3.95 13.88
C ALA A 172 1.15 -5.27 14.26
N LEU A 173 1.80 -6.41 14.01
CA LEU A 173 1.28 -7.73 14.42
C LEU A 173 1.27 -7.93 15.94
N SER A 174 2.09 -7.22 16.70
CA SER A 174 2.13 -7.31 18.17
C SER A 174 0.91 -6.68 18.85
N VAL A 175 0.07 -5.97 18.12
CA VAL A 175 -1.23 -5.43 18.56
C VAL A 175 -2.42 -6.21 17.99
N ASP A 176 -2.20 -7.48 17.59
CA ASP A 176 -3.22 -8.34 16.97
C ASP A 176 -3.94 -7.67 15.79
N ALA A 177 -3.17 -6.94 14.98
CA ALA A 177 -3.72 -6.26 13.82
C ALA A 177 -4.38 -7.26 12.86
N ARG A 178 -5.65 -7.01 12.54
CA ARG A 178 -6.46 -7.75 11.57
C ARG A 178 -6.50 -7.06 10.22
N VAL A 179 -6.26 -5.75 10.22
CA VAL A 179 -6.15 -4.90 9.03
C VAL A 179 -4.79 -4.19 9.06
N LEU A 180 -3.97 -4.44 8.06
CA LEU A 180 -2.71 -3.73 7.85
C LEU A 180 -2.85 -2.78 6.67
N ILE A 181 -2.69 -1.49 6.93
CA ILE A 181 -2.61 -0.47 5.90
C ILE A 181 -1.14 -0.21 5.62
N MET A 182 -0.70 -0.35 4.37
CA MET A 182 0.68 -0.15 3.95
C MET A 182 0.74 0.96 2.91
N ASP A 183 1.36 2.09 3.27
CA ASP A 183 1.50 3.25 2.38
C ASP A 183 2.88 3.25 1.72
N GLU A 184 2.93 2.87 0.44
CA GLU A 184 4.15 2.75 -0.39
C GLU A 184 5.32 2.00 0.27
N PRO A 185 5.10 0.79 0.81
CA PRO A 185 6.08 0.12 1.66
C PRO A 185 7.37 -0.31 0.93
N THR A 186 7.40 -0.24 -0.39
CA THR A 186 8.54 -0.65 -1.23
C THR A 186 9.38 0.52 -1.74
N SER A 187 9.02 1.76 -1.39
CA SER A 187 9.67 2.97 -1.94
C SER A 187 11.17 3.02 -1.75
N SER A 188 11.68 2.47 -0.64
CA SER A 188 13.09 2.47 -0.26
C SER A 188 13.73 1.07 -0.27
N LEU A 189 13.01 0.05 -0.77
CA LEU A 189 13.47 -1.33 -0.79
C LEU A 189 14.17 -1.71 -2.08
N SER A 190 15.19 -2.56 -1.99
CA SER A 190 15.76 -3.27 -3.11
C SER A 190 14.77 -4.28 -3.70
N GLN A 191 15.02 -4.76 -4.92
CA GLN A 191 14.19 -5.78 -5.57
C GLN A 191 14.05 -7.04 -4.70
N HIS A 192 15.15 -7.50 -4.11
CA HIS A 192 15.15 -8.69 -3.24
C HIS A 192 14.32 -8.50 -1.98
N GLU A 193 14.44 -7.34 -1.31
CA GLU A 193 13.66 -7.00 -0.12
C GLU A 193 12.17 -6.86 -0.46
N THR A 194 11.83 -6.30 -1.62
CA THR A 194 10.45 -6.23 -2.12
C THR A 194 9.84 -7.63 -2.28
N GLU A 195 10.58 -8.57 -2.89
CA GLU A 195 10.13 -9.96 -3.04
C GLU A 195 9.93 -10.66 -1.69
N GLN A 196 10.76 -10.37 -0.69
CA GLN A 196 10.58 -10.86 0.67
C GLN A 196 9.32 -10.28 1.32
N LEU A 197 9.11 -8.97 1.21
CA LEU A 197 7.90 -8.31 1.70
C LEU A 197 6.64 -8.94 1.07
N PHE A 198 6.65 -9.21 -0.23
CA PHE A 198 5.50 -9.81 -0.92
C PHE A 198 5.17 -11.22 -0.41
N LYS A 199 6.18 -12.01 -0.07
CA LYS A 199 5.97 -13.32 0.57
C LYS A 199 5.31 -13.17 1.93
N VAL A 200 5.76 -12.20 2.73
CA VAL A 200 5.17 -11.91 4.04
C VAL A 200 3.72 -11.44 3.89
N ILE A 201 3.41 -10.54 2.96
CA ILE A 201 2.05 -10.08 2.68
C ILE A 201 1.14 -11.26 2.32
N LYS A 202 1.57 -12.12 1.39
CA LYS A 202 0.81 -13.30 0.98
C LYS A 202 0.59 -14.30 2.14
N ASP A 203 1.60 -14.50 2.99
CA ASP A 203 1.48 -15.35 4.18
C ASP A 203 0.51 -14.77 5.20
N LEU A 204 0.56 -13.46 5.47
CA LEU A 204 -0.37 -12.80 6.38
C LEU A 204 -1.81 -12.84 5.86
N ALA A 205 -2.01 -12.60 4.57
CA ALA A 205 -3.34 -12.71 3.95
C ALA A 205 -3.89 -14.14 4.08
N SER A 206 -3.06 -15.16 3.86
CA SER A 206 -3.45 -16.57 4.05
C SER A 206 -3.86 -16.91 5.50
N LYS A 207 -3.42 -16.11 6.47
CA LYS A 207 -3.76 -16.18 7.90
C LYS A 207 -4.89 -15.24 8.30
N ASN A 208 -5.71 -14.81 7.33
CA ASN A 208 -6.87 -13.93 7.50
C ASN A 208 -6.53 -12.49 7.95
N VAL A 209 -5.30 -12.02 7.81
CA VAL A 209 -4.98 -10.60 7.96
C VAL A 209 -5.36 -9.89 6.65
N ALA A 210 -6.25 -8.92 6.73
CA ALA A 210 -6.64 -8.10 5.58
C ALA A 210 -5.62 -7.00 5.34
N ILE A 211 -5.33 -6.70 4.08
CA ILE A 211 -4.26 -5.76 3.73
C ILE A 211 -4.78 -4.69 2.78
N VAL A 212 -4.61 -3.43 3.14
CA VAL A 212 -4.78 -2.30 2.23
C VAL A 212 -3.40 -1.88 1.75
N TYR A 213 -3.12 -2.10 0.47
CA TYR A 213 -1.82 -1.86 -0.13
C TYR A 213 -1.86 -0.64 -1.04
N ILE A 214 -1.12 0.41 -0.70
CA ILE A 214 -1.02 1.61 -1.52
C ILE A 214 0.30 1.58 -2.26
N SER A 215 0.25 1.72 -3.57
CA SER A 215 1.43 1.84 -4.41
C SER A 215 1.09 2.64 -5.68
N HIS A 216 2.08 3.37 -6.17
CA HIS A 216 2.07 3.95 -7.51
C HIS A 216 2.71 3.02 -8.56
N ARG A 217 3.30 1.90 -8.12
CA ARG A 217 3.92 0.87 -8.98
C ARG A 217 2.89 -0.18 -9.36
N LEU A 218 2.30 -0.04 -10.54
CA LEU A 218 1.22 -0.90 -11.01
C LEU A 218 1.62 -2.38 -11.16
N SER A 219 2.91 -2.65 -11.36
CA SER A 219 3.45 -4.03 -11.36
C SER A 219 3.28 -4.73 -10.02
N GLU A 220 3.52 -4.03 -8.91
CA GLU A 220 3.35 -4.55 -7.55
C GLU A 220 1.87 -4.86 -7.27
N VAL A 221 0.99 -3.93 -7.67
CA VAL A 221 -0.46 -4.09 -7.53
C VAL A 221 -0.94 -5.35 -8.26
N ARG A 222 -0.51 -5.57 -9.49
CA ARG A 222 -0.85 -6.77 -10.28
C ARG A 222 -0.36 -8.07 -9.64
N GLU A 223 0.77 -8.03 -8.94
CA GLU A 223 1.34 -9.21 -8.30
C GLU A 223 0.61 -9.58 -7.00
N LEU A 224 0.19 -8.57 -6.23
CA LEU A 224 -0.30 -8.76 -4.87
C LEU A 224 -1.82 -8.74 -4.77
N ALA A 225 -2.49 -7.80 -5.45
CA ALA A 225 -3.87 -7.47 -5.17
C ALA A 225 -4.86 -8.54 -5.64
N ASP A 226 -5.86 -8.81 -4.81
CA ASP A 226 -7.05 -9.56 -5.18
C ASP A 226 -8.08 -8.64 -5.84
N ARG A 227 -8.13 -7.39 -5.38
CA ARG A 227 -8.99 -6.32 -5.90
C ARG A 227 -8.28 -4.97 -5.83
N VAL A 228 -8.64 -4.08 -6.73
CA VAL A 228 -8.05 -2.73 -6.84
C VAL A 228 -9.17 -1.71 -6.80
N THR A 229 -9.12 -0.79 -5.86
CA THR A 229 -9.95 0.42 -5.83
C THR A 229 -9.14 1.59 -6.38
N VAL A 230 -9.68 2.28 -7.36
CA VAL A 230 -9.04 3.45 -7.98
C VAL A 230 -9.69 4.72 -7.46
N LEU A 231 -8.89 5.58 -6.85
CA LEU A 231 -9.31 6.92 -6.44
C LEU A 231 -8.81 7.96 -7.45
N ARG A 232 -9.67 8.92 -7.77
CA ARG A 232 -9.35 10.07 -8.60
C ARG A 232 -10.10 11.30 -8.12
N ASP A 233 -9.37 12.41 -7.90
CA ASP A 233 -9.94 13.70 -7.49
C ASP A 233 -10.83 13.64 -6.23
N GLY A 234 -10.54 12.71 -5.32
CA GLY A 234 -11.29 12.50 -4.08
C GLY A 234 -12.52 11.62 -4.21
N ASP A 235 -12.75 10.98 -5.35
CA ASP A 235 -13.86 10.07 -5.63
C ASP A 235 -13.40 8.67 -6.04
N ASN A 236 -14.30 7.68 -5.96
CA ASN A 236 -14.08 6.37 -6.55
C ASN A 236 -14.18 6.46 -8.08
N ALA A 237 -13.07 6.20 -8.78
CA ALA A 237 -13.05 6.14 -10.24
C ALA A 237 -13.44 4.75 -10.79
N GLY A 238 -13.36 3.71 -9.96
CA GLY A 238 -13.78 2.36 -10.28
C GLY A 238 -13.08 1.30 -9.44
N GLU A 239 -13.53 0.06 -9.60
CA GLU A 239 -12.93 -1.12 -9.00
C GLU A 239 -12.56 -2.13 -10.09
N LEU A 240 -11.51 -2.90 -9.86
CA LEU A 240 -11.04 -3.96 -10.73
C LEU A 240 -10.73 -5.21 -9.89
N PHE A 241 -11.24 -6.35 -10.30
CA PHE A 241 -10.81 -7.63 -9.76
C PHE A 241 -9.45 -8.03 -10.35
N ARG A 242 -8.74 -8.92 -9.69
CA ARG A 242 -7.38 -9.36 -10.06
C ARG A 242 -7.20 -9.62 -11.55
N GLN A 243 -8.18 -10.27 -12.20
CA GLN A 243 -8.12 -10.61 -13.61
C GLN A 243 -8.26 -9.40 -14.54
N GLU A 244 -8.94 -8.35 -14.06
CA GLU A 244 -9.20 -7.11 -14.78
C GLU A 244 -8.11 -6.04 -14.52
N ALA A 245 -7.28 -6.22 -13.48
CA ALA A 245 -6.23 -5.30 -13.05
C ALA A 245 -5.03 -5.32 -14.00
N THR A 246 -5.28 -5.09 -15.29
CA THR A 246 -4.24 -4.87 -16.29
C THR A 246 -3.67 -3.46 -16.16
N HIS A 247 -2.44 -3.26 -16.64
CA HIS A 247 -1.81 -1.93 -16.65
C HIS A 247 -2.74 -0.88 -17.29
N ASP A 248 -3.29 -1.19 -18.45
CA ASP A 248 -4.12 -0.25 -19.23
C ASP A 248 -5.43 0.09 -18.54
N ASN A 249 -6.10 -0.91 -17.90
CA ASN A 249 -7.33 -0.66 -17.16
C ASN A 249 -7.09 0.21 -15.92
N MET A 250 -6.02 -0.05 -15.17
CA MET A 250 -5.64 0.75 -14.01
C MET A 250 -5.34 2.19 -14.42
N VAL A 251 -4.49 2.38 -15.42
CA VAL A 251 -4.12 3.71 -15.92
C VAL A 251 -5.34 4.45 -16.46
N ARG A 252 -6.22 3.78 -17.22
CA ARG A 252 -7.45 4.39 -17.73
C ARG A 252 -8.34 4.93 -16.61
N LEU A 253 -8.53 4.19 -15.53
CA LEU A 253 -9.31 4.65 -14.38
C LEU A 253 -8.62 5.76 -13.62
N MET A 254 -7.29 5.69 -13.44
CA MET A 254 -6.51 6.72 -12.73
C MET A 254 -6.56 8.07 -13.45
N VAL A 255 -6.33 8.08 -14.77
CA VAL A 255 -6.23 9.31 -15.56
C VAL A 255 -7.58 9.78 -16.09
N GLY A 256 -8.53 8.85 -16.25
CA GLY A 256 -9.89 9.15 -16.74
C GLY A 256 -9.98 9.53 -18.22
N ARG A 257 -8.90 9.36 -18.97
CA ARG A 257 -8.82 9.64 -20.41
C ARG A 257 -8.14 8.49 -21.12
N ASP A 258 -8.49 8.27 -22.35
CA ASP A 258 -7.85 7.26 -23.20
C ASP A 258 -6.44 7.75 -23.57
N ILE A 259 -5.42 7.21 -22.87
CA ILE A 259 -4.01 7.63 -23.06
C ILE A 259 -3.50 7.25 -24.44
N SER A 260 -4.11 6.26 -25.10
CA SER A 260 -3.74 5.86 -26.46
C SER A 260 -3.73 7.02 -27.47
N LYS A 261 -4.53 8.06 -27.20
CA LYS A 261 -4.60 9.28 -28.03
C LYS A 261 -3.49 10.33 -27.74
N TYR A 262 -2.83 10.23 -26.59
CA TYR A 262 -1.81 11.24 -26.21
C TYR A 262 -0.39 10.88 -26.66
N TYR A 263 -0.11 9.62 -26.93
CA TYR A 263 1.22 9.15 -27.36
C TYR A 263 1.29 8.76 -28.83
N ALA A 264 0.33 9.14 -29.64
CA ALA A 264 0.53 9.14 -31.09
C ALA A 264 1.57 10.22 -31.45
N LEU A 265 2.85 9.87 -31.29
CA LEU A 265 3.93 10.66 -31.89
C LEU A 265 3.71 10.61 -33.41
N GLU A 266 3.19 11.69 -33.97
CA GLU A 266 3.17 11.81 -35.43
C GLU A 266 4.62 11.71 -35.93
N PRO A 267 4.86 10.93 -37.01
CA PRO A 267 6.17 10.84 -37.60
C PRO A 267 6.63 12.26 -38.02
N ARG A 268 7.63 12.80 -37.34
CA ARG A 268 8.19 14.11 -37.65
C ARG A 268 9.41 13.92 -38.55
N SER A 269 9.55 14.73 -39.56
CA SER A 269 10.78 14.81 -40.33
C SER A 269 11.85 15.48 -39.48
N HIS A 270 12.98 14.80 -39.29
CA HIS A 270 14.12 15.34 -38.56
C HIS A 270 14.91 16.28 -39.49
N GLY A 271 15.30 17.44 -38.96
CA GLY A 271 16.10 18.42 -39.67
C GLY A 271 17.60 18.10 -39.65
N VAL A 272 18.41 19.13 -39.83
CA VAL A 272 19.89 19.04 -39.76
C VAL A 272 20.34 18.76 -38.33
N VAL A 273 21.58 18.25 -38.18
CA VAL A 273 22.21 18.05 -36.87
C VAL A 273 22.31 19.40 -36.17
N ALA A 274 21.61 19.52 -35.02
CA ALA A 274 21.55 20.72 -34.18
C ALA A 274 22.61 20.69 -33.08
N LEU A 275 22.94 19.51 -32.58
CA LEU A 275 23.95 19.30 -31.54
C LEU A 275 24.74 18.03 -31.86
N LYS A 276 26.06 18.15 -31.84
CA LYS A 276 26.98 17.01 -31.93
C LYS A 276 27.93 17.04 -30.74
N VAL A 277 27.96 15.97 -30.00
CA VAL A 277 28.91 15.72 -28.92
C VAL A 277 29.86 14.64 -29.39
N ASP A 278 31.15 14.92 -29.42
CA ASP A 278 32.16 13.96 -29.83
C ASP A 278 33.17 13.73 -28.70
N LYS A 279 33.23 12.47 -28.25
CA LYS A 279 34.19 11.99 -27.23
C LYS A 279 34.24 12.84 -25.96
N LEU A 280 33.10 13.38 -25.51
CA LEU A 280 32.99 14.12 -24.26
C LEU A 280 33.37 13.21 -23.08
N ARG A 281 34.28 13.71 -22.25
CA ARG A 281 34.70 13.02 -21.02
C ARG A 281 34.44 13.94 -19.83
N THR A 282 33.96 13.38 -18.74
CA THR A 282 33.75 14.12 -17.48
C THR A 282 34.94 13.94 -16.55
N ILE A 283 35.15 14.91 -15.64
CA ILE A 283 36.22 14.84 -14.62
C ILE A 283 36.02 13.60 -13.74
N GLN A 284 34.77 13.24 -13.48
CA GLN A 284 34.42 12.09 -12.63
C GLN A 284 34.63 10.75 -13.35
N ASN A 285 34.46 10.70 -14.68
CA ASN A 285 34.62 9.48 -15.48
C ASN A 285 35.54 9.70 -16.69
N PRO A 286 36.85 9.95 -16.50
CA PRO A 286 37.78 10.32 -17.56
C PRO A 286 38.09 9.19 -18.56
N LYS A 287 37.78 7.94 -18.19
CA LYS A 287 38.03 6.75 -19.04
C LYS A 287 36.89 6.49 -20.04
N HIS A 288 35.71 7.04 -19.79
CA HIS A 288 34.54 6.84 -20.64
C HIS A 288 34.29 8.08 -21.49
N ALA A 289 34.13 7.89 -22.79
CA ALA A 289 33.84 8.94 -23.73
C ALA A 289 32.42 8.79 -24.27
N LEU A 290 31.60 9.86 -24.17
CA LEU A 290 30.25 9.91 -24.70
C LEU A 290 30.27 10.63 -26.05
N SER A 291 29.64 10.02 -27.06
CA SER A 291 29.39 10.70 -28.36
C SER A 291 27.90 10.54 -28.69
N CYS A 292 27.26 11.62 -29.07
CA CYS A 292 25.85 11.60 -29.53
C CYS A 292 25.61 12.75 -30.52
N GLU A 293 24.59 12.58 -31.35
CA GLU A 293 24.09 13.63 -32.25
C GLU A 293 22.60 13.82 -32.02
N MET A 294 22.14 15.06 -32.10
CA MET A 294 20.72 15.41 -32.03
C MET A 294 20.36 16.24 -33.24
N LYS A 295 19.27 15.91 -33.90
CA LYS A 295 18.77 16.66 -35.07
C LYS A 295 17.70 17.66 -34.66
N SER A 296 17.52 18.70 -35.44
CA SER A 296 16.44 19.66 -35.23
C SER A 296 15.07 18.97 -35.33
N GLY A 297 14.20 19.19 -34.32
CA GLY A 297 12.89 18.56 -34.24
C GLY A 297 12.89 17.11 -33.71
N GLU A 298 14.07 16.57 -33.36
CA GLU A 298 14.22 15.24 -32.75
C GLU A 298 14.06 15.29 -31.23
N ILE A 299 13.40 14.29 -30.64
CA ILE A 299 13.36 14.07 -29.21
C ILE A 299 14.28 12.90 -28.89
N VAL A 300 15.37 13.16 -28.20
CA VAL A 300 16.36 12.16 -27.82
C VAL A 300 16.21 11.85 -26.33
N GLY A 301 16.02 10.58 -25.97
CA GLY A 301 16.02 10.10 -24.59
C GLY A 301 17.44 9.74 -24.15
N ALA A 302 17.90 10.29 -23.01
CA ALA A 302 19.11 9.84 -22.35
C ALA A 302 18.73 8.95 -21.16
N ALA A 303 19.29 7.72 -21.11
CA ALA A 303 19.08 6.78 -20.03
C ALA A 303 20.42 6.28 -19.50
N GLY A 304 20.52 6.12 -18.18
CA GLY A 304 21.72 5.60 -17.52
C GLY A 304 21.38 5.00 -16.16
N TRP A 305 22.22 4.10 -15.68
CA TRP A 305 22.13 3.58 -14.32
C TRP A 305 22.71 4.60 -13.34
N ALA A 306 22.29 4.55 -12.08
CA ALA A 306 22.88 5.38 -11.03
C ALA A 306 24.40 5.15 -10.98
N GLY A 307 25.20 6.22 -11.16
CA GLY A 307 26.65 6.16 -11.27
C GLY A 307 27.19 6.01 -12.69
N ALA A 308 26.38 6.11 -13.74
CA ALA A 308 26.84 6.02 -15.12
C ALA A 308 27.57 7.31 -15.61
N GLY A 309 27.53 8.41 -14.84
CA GLY A 309 28.21 9.68 -15.12
C GLY A 309 27.29 10.79 -15.54
#